data_10f0cf676dfea531d5620810e5add5a7
#
_entry.id   10f0cf676dfea531d5620810e5add5a7
#
_cell.length_a   1.000
_cell.length_b   1.000
_cell.length_c   1.000
_cell.angle_alpha   90.00
_cell.angle_beta   90.00
_cell.angle_gamma   90.00
#
_symmetry.space_group_name_H-M   'P 1'
#
loop_
_entity.id
_entity.type
_entity.pdbx_description
1 polymer ?
#
loop_
_entity_poly.entity_id
_entity_poly.type
_entity_poly.pdbx_seq_one_letter_code
_entity_poly.pdbx_strand_id
1 'polypeptide(L)'
;MGVASLGWAVISEDDNFIDSGVRIFPAGVDNFNSAKEKHPNQDRRIARGMRRRLHRKVERKKAIGVALKELGWMPTNEDALHEWYGLDIYLLRHRALSEKITLSELGRIIYHLNQRRGFLSLRKTESEGDKEA
;
A
#
# COMPACT_ATOMS: atom_id res chain seq x y z
N MET A 1 -12.33 19.68 28.41
CA MET A 1 -10.99 19.21 28.80
C MET A 1 -10.06 19.38 27.59
N GLY A 2 -8.87 19.95 27.79
CA GLY A 2 -7.88 20.09 26.73
C GLY A 2 -7.25 18.74 26.38
N VAL A 3 -6.93 18.51 25.10
CA VAL A 3 -6.32 17.26 24.60
C VAL A 3 -4.91 17.02 25.15
N ALA A 4 -4.27 18.05 25.71
CA ALA A 4 -2.89 18.02 26.19
C ALA A 4 -2.74 18.53 27.63
N SER A 5 -3.78 18.47 28.45
CA SER A 5 -3.74 18.87 29.83
C SER A 5 -4.60 17.99 30.74
N LEU A 6 -4.11 17.77 31.96
CA LEU A 6 -4.81 17.07 33.02
C LEU A 6 -4.97 18.02 34.19
N GLY A 7 -6.20 18.37 34.53
CA GLY A 7 -6.52 19.11 35.77
C GLY A 7 -6.78 18.14 36.92
N TRP A 8 -6.37 18.52 38.15
CA TRP A 8 -6.63 17.79 39.37
C TRP A 8 -7.08 18.76 40.45
N ALA A 9 -7.90 18.29 41.35
CA ALA A 9 -8.29 19.00 42.55
C ALA A 9 -8.36 18.02 43.71
N VAL A 10 -7.99 18.50 44.92
CA VAL A 10 -8.11 17.77 46.17
C VAL A 10 -9.18 18.45 47.02
N ILE A 11 -10.15 17.66 47.43
CA ILE A 11 -11.28 18.10 48.26
C ILE A 11 -11.27 17.24 49.53
N SER A 12 -11.50 17.84 50.70
CA SER A 12 -11.62 17.10 51.95
C SER A 12 -12.96 16.34 52.03
N GLU A 13 -13.09 15.45 53.03
CA GLU A 13 -14.33 14.70 53.31
C GLU A 13 -15.52 15.65 53.61
N ASP A 14 -15.24 16.86 54.09
CA ASP A 14 -16.23 17.89 54.42
C ASP A 14 -16.50 18.85 53.24
N ASP A 15 -16.21 18.44 52.01
CA ASP A 15 -16.34 19.23 50.77
C ASP A 15 -15.55 20.54 50.71
N ASN A 16 -14.55 20.70 51.60
CA ASN A 16 -13.69 21.86 51.51
C ASN A 16 -12.58 21.68 50.50
N PHE A 17 -12.38 22.67 49.64
CA PHE A 17 -11.31 22.72 48.68
C PHE A 17 -9.95 22.84 49.39
N ILE A 18 -9.01 21.95 49.08
CA ILE A 18 -7.66 21.93 49.64
C ILE A 18 -6.66 22.50 48.65
N ASP A 19 -6.61 21.94 47.44
CA ASP A 19 -5.63 22.31 46.42
C ASP A 19 -6.07 21.90 45.04
N SER A 20 -5.52 22.53 43.99
CA SER A 20 -5.74 22.13 42.60
C SER A 20 -4.55 22.48 41.72
N GLY A 21 -4.43 21.80 40.61
CA GLY A 21 -3.38 22.10 39.67
C GLY A 21 -3.69 21.57 38.27
N VAL A 22 -2.86 21.97 37.33
CA VAL A 22 -2.92 21.52 35.95
C VAL A 22 -1.55 21.05 35.53
N ARG A 23 -1.51 19.86 34.96
CA ARG A 23 -0.33 19.34 34.25
C ARG A 23 -0.52 19.44 32.77
N ILE A 24 0.32 20.17 32.08
CA ILE A 24 0.31 20.35 30.63
C ILE A 24 1.34 19.41 30.03
N PHE A 25 0.95 18.73 28.98
CA PHE A 25 1.80 17.82 28.17
C PHE A 25 2.01 18.42 26.79
N PRO A 26 3.13 18.06 26.10
CA PRO A 26 3.26 18.35 24.68
C PRO A 26 2.10 17.72 23.90
N ALA A 27 1.53 18.45 22.95
CA ALA A 27 0.49 17.90 22.08
C ALA A 27 1.01 16.64 21.38
N GLY A 28 0.17 15.59 21.34
CA GLY A 28 0.51 14.33 20.67
C GLY A 28 0.51 14.42 19.14
N VAL A 29 0.29 15.63 18.58
CA VAL A 29 0.22 15.92 17.16
C VAL A 29 1.02 17.19 16.84
N ASP A 30 1.66 17.19 15.67
CA ASP A 30 2.28 18.38 15.10
C ASP A 30 1.19 19.27 14.50
N ASN A 31 1.39 20.58 14.55
CA ASN A 31 0.42 21.58 14.08
C ASN A 31 -0.95 21.47 14.78
N PHE A 32 -0.92 21.29 16.09
CA PHE A 32 -2.11 21.21 16.93
C PHE A 32 -3.08 22.38 16.64
N ASN A 33 -4.37 22.07 16.55
CA ASN A 33 -5.44 23.01 16.24
C ASN A 33 -5.39 23.63 14.83
N SER A 34 -4.68 23.01 13.90
CA SER A 34 -4.69 23.41 12.48
C SER A 34 -5.49 22.42 11.63
N ALA A 35 -5.94 22.85 10.44
CA ALA A 35 -6.63 21.97 9.48
C ALA A 35 -5.76 20.81 8.97
N LYS A 36 -4.47 20.79 9.32
CA LYS A 36 -3.49 19.76 8.92
C LYS A 36 -2.73 19.21 10.11
N GLU A 37 -3.46 18.78 11.12
CA GLU A 37 -2.85 18.06 12.23
C GLU A 37 -2.16 16.79 11.74
N LYS A 38 -0.92 16.58 12.18
CA LYS A 38 -0.10 15.45 11.76
C LYS A 38 0.43 14.72 12.99
N HIS A 39 0.15 13.42 13.04
CA HIS A 39 0.70 12.59 14.10
C HIS A 39 2.22 12.39 13.88
N PRO A 40 3.11 12.58 14.88
CA PRO A 40 4.57 12.46 14.74
C PRO A 40 5.04 11.15 14.08
N ASN A 41 4.30 10.08 14.29
CA ASN A 41 4.60 8.76 13.71
C ASN A 41 4.01 8.51 12.31
N GLN A 42 3.30 9.48 11.71
CA GLN A 42 2.62 9.28 10.43
C GLN A 42 3.59 8.96 9.30
N ASP A 43 4.68 9.71 9.18
CA ASP A 43 5.69 9.50 8.15
C ASP A 43 6.37 8.13 8.28
N ARG A 44 6.69 7.72 9.50
CA ARG A 44 7.24 6.38 9.78
C ARG A 44 6.27 5.26 9.38
N ARG A 45 4.96 5.43 9.63
CA ARG A 45 3.92 4.47 9.22
C ARG A 45 3.82 4.39 7.71
N ILE A 46 3.81 5.54 7.01
CA ILE A 46 3.77 5.61 5.54
C ILE A 46 5.01 4.96 4.95
N ALA A 47 6.20 5.32 5.41
CA ALA A 47 7.46 4.75 4.93
C ALA A 47 7.54 3.24 5.16
N ARG A 48 7.09 2.75 6.32
CA ARG A 48 7.00 1.31 6.62
C ARG A 48 6.01 0.60 5.69
N GLY A 49 4.84 1.20 5.47
CA GLY A 49 3.82 0.68 4.55
C GLY A 49 4.34 0.58 3.11
N MET A 50 5.09 1.59 2.65
CA MET A 50 5.73 1.61 1.34
C MET A 50 6.76 0.47 1.21
N ARG A 51 7.69 0.34 2.18
CA ARG A 51 8.69 -0.75 2.17
C ARG A 51 8.04 -2.13 2.13
N ARG A 52 7.00 -2.36 2.94
CA ARG A 52 6.27 -3.65 2.94
C ARG A 52 5.59 -3.93 1.60
N ARG A 53 5.03 -2.91 0.94
CA ARG A 53 4.43 -3.06 -0.41
C ARG A 53 5.47 -3.40 -1.46
N LEU A 54 6.60 -2.70 -1.46
CA LEU A 54 7.71 -2.97 -2.38
C LEU A 54 8.29 -4.37 -2.16
N HIS A 55 8.56 -4.74 -0.93
CA HIS A 55 9.05 -6.09 -0.59
C HIS A 55 8.11 -7.18 -1.12
N ARG A 56 6.80 -7.10 -0.81
CA ARG A 56 5.82 -8.07 -1.32
C ARG A 56 5.72 -8.10 -2.84
N LYS A 57 5.92 -6.95 -3.52
CA LYS A 57 5.97 -6.90 -4.98
C LYS A 57 7.17 -7.66 -5.53
N VAL A 58 8.34 -7.48 -4.93
CA VAL A 58 9.57 -8.19 -5.31
C VAL A 58 9.44 -9.69 -5.07
N GLU A 59 8.98 -10.10 -3.89
CA GLU A 59 8.80 -11.52 -3.56
C GLU A 59 7.83 -12.23 -4.50
N ARG A 60 6.69 -11.60 -4.81
CA ARG A 60 5.75 -12.16 -5.80
C ARG A 60 6.35 -12.27 -7.20
N LYS A 61 7.14 -11.26 -7.62
CA LYS A 61 7.83 -11.28 -8.91
C LYS A 61 8.84 -12.41 -8.98
N LYS A 62 9.58 -12.65 -7.90
CA LYS A 62 10.53 -13.78 -7.81
C LYS A 62 9.79 -15.12 -7.86
N ALA A 63 8.76 -15.30 -7.04
CA ALA A 63 8.01 -16.54 -6.97
C ALA A 63 7.40 -16.94 -8.32
N ILE A 64 6.77 -15.99 -9.03
CA ILE A 64 6.21 -16.28 -10.36
C ILE A 64 7.32 -16.56 -11.38
N GLY A 65 8.47 -15.89 -11.29
CA GLY A 65 9.61 -16.14 -12.18
C GLY A 65 10.17 -17.54 -12.00
N VAL A 66 10.29 -18.02 -10.76
CA VAL A 66 10.70 -19.41 -10.46
C VAL A 66 9.69 -20.39 -11.04
N ALA A 67 8.41 -20.24 -10.75
CA ALA A 67 7.36 -21.14 -11.25
C ALA A 67 7.30 -21.19 -12.78
N LEU A 68 7.42 -20.06 -13.47
CA LEU A 68 7.42 -20.03 -14.95
C LEU A 68 8.66 -20.68 -15.54
N LYS A 69 9.81 -20.62 -14.88
CA LYS A 69 11.03 -21.32 -15.30
C LYS A 69 10.90 -22.83 -15.11
N GLU A 70 10.37 -23.29 -13.99
CA GLU A 70 10.11 -24.70 -13.70
C GLU A 70 9.13 -25.33 -14.69
N LEU A 71 8.10 -24.57 -15.10
CA LEU A 71 7.15 -24.98 -16.12
C LEU A 71 7.69 -24.92 -17.57
N GLY A 72 8.88 -24.36 -17.78
CA GLY A 72 9.44 -24.14 -19.11
C GLY A 72 8.75 -23.04 -19.93
N TRP A 73 7.95 -22.18 -19.28
CA TRP A 73 7.23 -21.08 -19.92
C TRP A 73 8.01 -19.77 -19.95
N MET A 74 9.11 -19.72 -19.23
CA MET A 74 10.06 -18.60 -19.22
C MET A 74 11.43 -19.10 -19.63
N PRO A 75 12.09 -18.47 -20.62
CA PRO A 75 13.43 -18.85 -21.01
C PRO A 75 14.44 -18.75 -19.87
N THR A 76 15.42 -19.63 -19.88
CA THR A 76 16.54 -19.59 -18.90
C THR A 76 17.81 -18.98 -19.50
N ASN A 77 17.94 -19.02 -20.83
CA ASN A 77 19.03 -18.38 -21.54
C ASN A 77 18.85 -16.86 -21.55
N GLU A 78 19.93 -16.11 -21.38
CA GLU A 78 19.93 -14.65 -21.23
C GLU A 78 19.45 -13.93 -22.50
N ASP A 79 19.92 -14.37 -23.68
CA ASP A 79 19.52 -13.81 -24.97
C ASP A 79 18.03 -14.03 -25.25
N ALA A 80 17.56 -15.26 -25.10
CA ALA A 80 16.16 -15.60 -25.24
C ALA A 80 15.27 -14.89 -24.20
N LEU A 81 15.78 -14.63 -23.01
CA LEU A 81 15.09 -13.89 -21.97
C LEU A 81 14.95 -12.41 -22.36
N HIS A 82 15.98 -11.84 -22.97
CA HIS A 82 15.93 -10.46 -23.46
C HIS A 82 14.89 -10.30 -24.57
N GLU A 83 14.85 -11.20 -25.54
CA GLU A 83 13.82 -11.23 -26.58
C GLU A 83 12.42 -11.39 -25.98
N TRP A 84 12.26 -12.30 -25.02
CA TRP A 84 10.99 -12.53 -24.33
C TRP A 84 10.49 -11.29 -23.57
N TYR A 85 11.39 -10.50 -22.98
CA TYR A 85 11.01 -9.23 -22.37
C TYR A 85 10.68 -8.15 -23.40
N GLY A 86 11.28 -8.20 -24.58
CA GLY A 86 11.06 -7.28 -25.69
C GLY A 86 9.71 -7.44 -26.40
N LEU A 87 9.01 -8.56 -26.21
CA LEU A 87 7.68 -8.79 -26.81
C LEU A 87 6.70 -7.68 -26.42
N ASP A 88 5.96 -7.13 -27.42
CA ASP A 88 4.85 -6.21 -27.16
C ASP A 88 3.72 -6.93 -26.42
N ILE A 89 3.62 -6.64 -25.14
CA ILE A 89 2.69 -7.34 -24.25
C ILE A 89 1.23 -6.99 -24.51
N TYR A 90 0.94 -5.81 -25.03
CA TYR A 90 -0.44 -5.40 -25.29
C TYR A 90 -0.95 -6.04 -26.57
N LEU A 91 -0.13 -6.05 -27.60
CA LEU A 91 -0.43 -6.76 -28.84
C LEU A 91 -0.57 -8.26 -28.60
N LEU A 92 0.34 -8.85 -27.82
CA LEU A 92 0.30 -10.26 -27.46
C LEU A 92 -0.98 -10.62 -26.69
N ARG A 93 -1.40 -9.80 -25.74
CA ARG A 93 -2.66 -10.00 -25.00
C ARG A 93 -3.89 -9.89 -25.91
N HIS A 94 -3.89 -8.95 -26.85
CA HIS A 94 -4.97 -8.80 -27.81
C HIS A 94 -5.08 -10.05 -28.71
N ARG A 95 -3.94 -10.51 -29.26
CA ARG A 95 -3.87 -11.70 -30.10
C ARG A 95 -4.32 -12.96 -29.35
N ALA A 96 -3.99 -13.09 -28.08
CA ALA A 96 -4.38 -14.21 -27.22
C ALA A 96 -5.90 -14.36 -27.00
N LEU A 97 -6.72 -13.36 -27.33
CA LEU A 97 -8.19 -13.46 -27.26
C LEU A 97 -8.80 -14.21 -28.42
N SER A 98 -8.16 -14.20 -29.59
CA SER A 98 -8.68 -14.77 -30.84
C SER A 98 -7.83 -15.89 -31.40
N GLU A 99 -6.57 -15.99 -31.04
CA GLU A 99 -5.60 -16.92 -31.59
C GLU A 99 -4.98 -17.80 -30.50
N LYS A 100 -4.52 -18.98 -30.92
CA LYS A 100 -3.69 -19.83 -30.07
C LYS A 100 -2.28 -19.23 -29.98
N ILE A 101 -1.81 -19.06 -28.74
CA ILE A 101 -0.47 -18.57 -28.42
C ILE A 101 0.40 -19.71 -27.87
N THR A 102 1.71 -19.54 -27.91
CA THR A 102 2.66 -20.49 -27.33
C THR A 102 2.66 -20.39 -25.78
N LEU A 103 3.13 -21.45 -25.11
CA LEU A 103 3.24 -21.45 -23.64
C LEU A 103 4.23 -20.38 -23.14
N SER A 104 5.28 -20.09 -23.91
CA SER A 104 6.21 -19.02 -23.59
C SER A 104 5.56 -17.64 -23.66
N GLU A 105 4.74 -17.39 -24.68
CA GLU A 105 3.95 -16.15 -24.81
C GLU A 105 2.92 -16.02 -23.68
N LEU A 106 2.26 -17.12 -23.32
CA LEU A 106 1.34 -17.15 -22.17
C LEU A 106 2.09 -16.84 -20.87
N GLY A 107 3.27 -17.41 -20.67
CA GLY A 107 4.14 -17.11 -19.55
C GLY A 107 4.45 -15.61 -19.46
N ARG A 108 4.71 -14.96 -20.61
CA ARG A 108 4.96 -13.51 -20.69
C ARG A 108 3.75 -12.69 -20.25
N ILE A 109 2.56 -13.08 -20.66
CA ILE A 109 1.30 -12.45 -20.26
C ILE A 109 1.09 -12.58 -18.75
N ILE A 110 1.22 -13.80 -18.20
CA ILE A 110 1.04 -14.07 -16.77
C ILE A 110 2.04 -13.26 -15.93
N TYR A 111 3.31 -13.22 -16.35
CA TYR A 111 4.34 -12.44 -15.68
C TYR A 111 3.99 -10.94 -15.64
N HIS A 112 3.51 -10.39 -16.75
CA HIS A 112 3.07 -9.01 -16.82
C HIS A 112 1.84 -8.73 -15.93
N LEU A 113 0.82 -9.58 -15.98
CA LEU A 113 -0.38 -9.44 -15.17
C LEU A 113 -0.06 -9.46 -13.67
N ASN A 114 0.88 -10.33 -13.25
CA ASN A 114 1.34 -10.36 -11.85
C ASN A 114 1.99 -9.05 -11.41
N GLN A 115 2.70 -8.35 -12.29
CA GLN A 115 3.29 -7.04 -11.99
C GLN A 115 2.25 -5.93 -11.88
N ARG A 116 1.16 -6.02 -12.65
CA ARG A 116 0.06 -5.06 -12.72
C ARG A 116 -1.12 -5.42 -11.81
N ARG A 117 -0.96 -6.40 -10.96
CA ARG A 117 -1.99 -6.87 -10.05
C ARG A 117 -2.41 -5.77 -9.08
N GLY A 118 -3.61 -5.34 -9.20
CA GLY A 118 -4.39 -4.74 -8.15
C GLY A 118 -4.89 -3.35 -8.43
N PHE A 119 -6.02 -3.03 -8.26
CA PHE A 119 -6.55 -2.13 -7.43
C PHE A 119 -7.14 -0.85 -7.84
N LEU A 120 -6.74 -0.16 -8.91
CA LEU A 120 -7.18 1.19 -9.28
C LEU A 120 -8.63 1.23 -9.79
N SER A 121 -9.11 0.12 -10.34
CA SER A 121 -10.49 0.04 -10.84
C SER A 121 -11.54 0.06 -9.72
N LEU A 122 -11.31 -0.65 -8.63
CA LEU A 122 -12.26 -0.71 -7.51
C LEU A 122 -12.36 0.62 -6.76
N ARG A 123 -11.25 1.33 -6.59
CA ARG A 123 -11.24 2.66 -5.93
C ARG A 123 -11.88 3.76 -6.75
N LYS A 124 -11.90 3.62 -8.08
CA LYS A 124 -12.57 4.60 -8.97
C LYS A 124 -14.08 4.44 -8.96
N THR A 125 -14.59 3.22 -8.81
CA THR A 125 -16.03 2.96 -8.68
C THR A 125 -16.60 3.45 -7.36
N GLU A 126 -15.86 3.35 -6.25
CA GLU A 126 -16.27 3.88 -4.96
C GLU A 126 -16.34 5.42 -4.94
N SER A 127 -15.43 6.10 -5.65
CA SER A 127 -15.42 7.58 -5.69
C SER A 127 -16.46 8.19 -6.64
N GLU A 128 -17.02 7.45 -7.56
CA GLU A 128 -18.11 7.90 -8.43
C GLU A 128 -19.48 7.70 -7.77
N GLY A 129 -19.65 6.69 -6.94
CA GLY A 129 -20.87 6.45 -6.16
C GLY A 129 -21.11 7.47 -5.03
N ASP A 130 -20.04 7.98 -4.42
CA ASP A 130 -20.12 8.99 -3.34
C ASP A 130 -20.44 10.41 -3.84
N LYS A 131 -20.51 10.63 -5.15
CA LYS A 131 -20.81 11.95 -5.72
C LYS A 131 -22.27 12.13 -6.14
N GLU A 132 -23.06 11.08 -6.07
CA GLU A 132 -24.50 11.12 -6.40
C GLU A 132 -25.44 11.00 -5.17
N ALA A 133 -24.89 11.03 -3.96
CA ALA A 133 -25.62 11.13 -2.70
C ALA A 133 -25.33 12.47 -2.03
#